data_e6e70813b6bca96b95ed6e60a8f576ad
#
_entry.id   e6e70813b6bca96b95ed6e60a8f576ad
#
_cell.length_a   1.000
_cell.length_b   1.000
_cell.length_c   1.000
_cell.angle_alpha   90.00
_cell.angle_beta   90.00
_cell.angle_gamma   90.00
#
_symmetry.space_group_name_H-M   'P 1'
#
loop_
_entity.id
_entity.type
_entity.pdbx_description
1 polymer ?
#
loop_
_entity_poly.entity_id
_entity_poly.type
_entity_poly.pdbx_seq_one_letter_code
_entity_poly.pdbx_strand_id
1 'polypeptide(L)'
;MATNDVIAAARNAAKAAGPRVVQARYRRASAKLEITFENGVTLTVPVGLIEEFTALEAPPVWADLAKIEIWGGGYDLFFARLDTFVNGPALLRSALGSQAWMRELARGMGMAKSPAKAAAARANGLKGGRPRKHSALTTKAA
;
A
#
# COMPACT_ATOMS: atom_id res chain seq x y z
N MET A 1 -24.05 -20.68 -17.65
CA MET A 1 -22.81 -20.07 -18.20
C MET A 1 -22.39 -18.78 -17.48
N ALA A 2 -23.30 -18.03 -16.87
CA ALA A 2 -22.95 -16.79 -16.14
C ALA A 2 -22.09 -16.97 -14.85
N THR A 3 -22.07 -18.15 -14.25
CA THR A 3 -21.42 -18.39 -12.96
C THR A 3 -19.87 -18.39 -13.04
N ASN A 4 -19.31 -18.87 -14.13
CA ASN A 4 -17.84 -18.94 -14.29
C ASN A 4 -17.21 -17.56 -14.53
N ASP A 5 -17.89 -16.69 -15.26
CA ASP A 5 -17.40 -15.33 -15.53
C ASP A 5 -17.44 -14.46 -14.27
N VAL A 6 -18.46 -14.63 -13.43
CA VAL A 6 -18.56 -13.94 -12.13
C VAL A 6 -17.46 -14.42 -11.18
N ILE A 7 -17.18 -15.72 -11.16
CA ILE A 7 -16.10 -16.27 -10.33
C ILE A 7 -14.71 -15.80 -10.84
N ALA A 8 -14.52 -15.76 -12.16
CA ALA A 8 -13.28 -15.25 -12.76
C ALA A 8 -13.08 -13.76 -12.47
N ALA A 9 -14.13 -12.95 -12.59
CA ALA A 9 -14.11 -11.53 -12.27
C ALA A 9 -13.80 -11.30 -10.77
N ALA A 10 -14.42 -12.07 -9.88
CA ALA A 10 -14.16 -12.00 -8.44
C ALA A 10 -12.71 -12.38 -8.09
N ARG A 11 -12.16 -13.43 -8.73
CA ARG A 11 -10.76 -13.83 -8.56
C ARG A 11 -9.78 -12.78 -9.07
N ASN A 12 -10.09 -12.12 -10.18
CA ASN A 12 -9.26 -11.05 -10.72
C ASN A 12 -9.33 -9.81 -9.84
N ALA A 13 -10.50 -9.46 -9.32
CA ALA A 13 -10.65 -8.38 -8.34
C ALA A 13 -9.87 -8.67 -7.04
N ALA A 14 -9.93 -9.91 -6.54
CA ALA A 14 -9.16 -10.33 -5.37
C ALA A 14 -7.64 -10.25 -5.59
N LYS A 15 -7.15 -10.60 -6.78
CA LYS A 15 -5.73 -10.44 -7.14
C LYS A 15 -5.30 -8.97 -7.23
N ALA A 16 -6.20 -8.09 -7.66
CA ALA A 16 -5.95 -6.66 -7.75
C ALA A 16 -5.99 -5.95 -6.38
N ALA A 17 -6.69 -6.53 -5.41
CA ALA A 17 -6.86 -5.96 -4.07
C ALA A 17 -5.62 -6.07 -3.17
N GLY A 18 -4.59 -6.81 -3.59
CA GLY A 18 -3.36 -7.00 -2.83
C GLY A 18 -3.35 -8.27 -1.97
N PRO A 19 -2.26 -8.52 -1.26
CA PRO A 19 -2.08 -9.74 -0.47
C PRO A 19 -3.01 -9.75 0.74
N ARG A 20 -3.58 -10.92 1.03
CA ARG A 20 -4.49 -11.16 2.15
C ARG A 20 -3.72 -11.52 3.42
N VAL A 21 -4.20 -11.06 4.54
CA VAL A 21 -3.71 -11.44 5.86
C VAL A 21 -4.21 -12.85 6.19
N VAL A 22 -3.31 -13.72 6.62
CA VAL A 22 -3.62 -15.08 7.06
C VAL A 22 -3.40 -15.27 8.57
N GLN A 23 -2.62 -14.40 9.19
CA GLN A 23 -2.38 -14.40 10.63
C GLN A 23 -2.14 -12.97 11.12
N ALA A 24 -2.67 -12.68 12.30
CA ALA A 24 -2.40 -11.42 13.00
C ALA A 24 -2.26 -11.67 14.50
N ARG A 25 -1.32 -11.00 15.14
CA ARG A 25 -1.13 -11.06 16.59
C ARG A 25 -0.52 -9.79 17.15
N TYR A 26 -0.90 -9.44 18.34
CA TYR A 26 -0.27 -8.37 19.09
C TYR A 26 0.91 -8.90 19.93
N ARG A 27 2.06 -8.27 19.77
CA ARG A 27 3.27 -8.54 20.56
C ARG A 27 3.35 -7.57 21.73
N ARG A 28 2.86 -8.00 22.90
CA ARG A 28 2.82 -7.14 24.11
C ARG A 28 4.19 -6.61 24.51
N ALA A 29 5.23 -7.45 24.46
CA ALA A 29 6.58 -7.06 24.90
C ALA A 29 7.18 -5.90 24.10
N SER A 30 6.80 -5.76 22.84
CA SER A 30 7.32 -4.72 21.93
C SER A 30 6.28 -3.67 21.52
N ALA A 31 5.03 -3.80 21.98
CA ALA A 31 3.89 -2.97 21.60
C ALA A 31 3.71 -2.89 20.06
N LYS A 32 3.84 -4.03 19.40
CA LYS A 32 3.76 -4.12 17.93
C LYS A 32 2.66 -5.07 17.49
N LEU A 33 1.99 -4.71 16.40
CA LEU A 33 1.12 -5.60 15.66
C LEU A 33 1.96 -6.37 14.63
N GLU A 34 1.89 -7.68 14.64
CA GLU A 34 2.54 -8.56 13.67
C GLU A 34 1.46 -9.21 12.81
N ILE A 35 1.57 -9.05 11.50
CA ILE A 35 0.66 -9.63 10.52
C ILE A 35 1.45 -10.44 9.50
N THR A 36 0.91 -11.58 9.12
CA THR A 36 1.48 -12.44 8.07
C THR A 36 0.50 -12.49 6.91
N PHE A 37 1.00 -12.23 5.71
CA PHE A 37 0.24 -12.30 4.48
C PHE A 37 0.32 -13.69 3.82
N GLU A 38 -0.61 -13.99 2.92
CA GLU A 38 -0.70 -15.28 2.22
C GLU A 38 0.56 -15.63 1.40
N ASN A 39 1.34 -14.62 1.00
CA ASN A 39 2.61 -14.79 0.29
C ASN A 39 3.80 -15.09 1.23
N GLY A 40 3.57 -15.24 2.54
CA GLY A 40 4.57 -15.51 3.55
C GLY A 40 5.31 -14.28 4.10
N VAL A 41 5.04 -13.09 3.57
CA VAL A 41 5.62 -11.86 4.11
C VAL A 41 4.99 -11.54 5.46
N THR A 42 5.83 -11.25 6.45
CA THR A 42 5.40 -10.79 7.77
C THR A 42 5.79 -9.33 7.96
N LEU A 43 4.80 -8.53 8.32
CA LEU A 43 4.96 -7.12 8.66
C LEU A 43 4.79 -6.94 10.17
N THR A 44 5.68 -6.17 10.79
CA THR A 44 5.58 -5.82 12.20
C THR A 44 5.54 -4.31 12.34
N VAL A 45 4.42 -3.80 12.85
CA VAL A 45 4.13 -2.36 12.91
C VAL A 45 3.96 -1.93 14.36
N PRO A 46 4.66 -0.88 14.82
CA PRO A 46 4.35 -0.26 16.10
C PRO A 46 2.90 0.22 16.14
N VAL A 47 2.18 -0.09 17.22
CA VAL A 47 0.75 0.26 17.35
C VAL A 47 0.50 1.77 17.23
N GLY A 48 1.43 2.58 17.73
CA GLY A 48 1.34 4.04 17.64
C GLY A 48 1.48 4.63 16.22
N LEU A 49 1.83 3.82 15.22
CA LEU A 49 1.87 4.24 13.82
C LEU A 49 0.62 3.85 13.03
N ILE A 50 -0.31 3.13 13.64
CA ILE A 50 -1.55 2.69 12.99
C ILE A 50 -2.56 3.83 13.08
N GLU A 51 -2.94 4.37 11.94
CA GLU A 51 -3.77 5.57 11.84
C GLU A 51 -5.11 5.40 12.57
N GLU A 52 -5.75 4.25 12.42
CA GLU A 52 -7.02 3.93 13.05
C GLU A 52 -6.93 3.97 14.58
N PHE A 53 -5.79 3.62 15.16
CA PHE A 53 -5.59 3.67 16.60
C PHE A 53 -5.18 5.05 17.10
N THR A 54 -4.52 5.85 16.28
CA THR A 54 -4.18 7.24 16.63
C THR A 54 -5.41 8.15 16.59
N ALA A 55 -6.45 7.76 15.89
CA ALA A 55 -7.74 8.46 15.82
C ALA A 55 -8.66 8.18 17.03
N LEU A 56 -8.32 7.21 17.89
CA LEU A 56 -9.08 6.91 19.10
C LEU A 56 -8.90 8.00 20.16
N GLU A 57 -9.90 8.20 21.00
CA GLU A 57 -9.85 9.18 22.12
C GLU A 57 -8.71 8.87 23.11
N ALA A 58 -8.37 7.57 23.26
CA ALA A 58 -7.28 7.11 24.09
C ALA A 58 -6.49 6.01 23.38
N PRO A 59 -5.16 5.92 23.62
CA PRO A 59 -4.35 4.84 23.06
C PRO A 59 -4.87 3.48 23.51
N PRO A 60 -4.93 2.47 22.62
CA PRO A 60 -5.41 1.15 22.97
C PRO A 60 -4.49 0.47 23.98
N VAL A 61 -5.06 -0.20 24.94
CA VAL A 61 -4.31 -1.02 25.89
C VAL A 61 -4.14 -2.46 25.36
N TRP A 62 -3.20 -3.20 25.94
CA TRP A 62 -2.90 -4.57 25.48
C TRP A 62 -4.13 -5.48 25.42
N ALA A 63 -5.06 -5.34 26.35
CA ALA A 63 -6.28 -6.16 26.40
C ALA A 63 -7.21 -5.91 25.21
N ASP A 64 -7.20 -4.70 24.65
CA ASP A 64 -7.99 -4.33 23.47
C ASP A 64 -7.43 -4.97 22.21
N LEU A 65 -6.12 -5.20 22.18
CA LEU A 65 -5.37 -5.72 21.05
C LEU A 65 -5.12 -7.23 21.13
N ALA A 66 -5.49 -7.88 22.24
CA ALA A 66 -5.20 -9.30 22.47
C ALA A 66 -6.02 -10.22 21.57
N LYS A 67 -7.25 -9.81 21.22
CA LYS A 67 -8.13 -10.59 20.35
C LYS A 67 -8.30 -9.86 19.02
N ILE A 68 -7.77 -10.47 17.97
CA ILE A 68 -7.83 -9.96 16.60
C ILE A 68 -8.57 -10.98 15.75
N GLU A 69 -9.56 -10.52 15.02
CA GLU A 69 -10.31 -11.34 14.06
C GLU A 69 -9.97 -10.91 12.65
N ILE A 70 -9.79 -11.88 11.74
CA ILE A 70 -9.51 -11.60 10.34
C ILE A 70 -10.82 -11.64 9.57
N TRP A 71 -11.18 -10.52 8.97
CA TRP A 71 -12.43 -10.32 8.27
C TRP A 71 -12.22 -10.00 6.78
N GLY A 72 -13.31 -9.94 6.02
CA GLY A 72 -13.26 -9.56 4.61
C GLY A 72 -12.39 -10.49 3.74
N GLY A 73 -12.27 -11.77 4.12
CA GLY A 73 -11.42 -12.70 3.38
C GLY A 73 -9.91 -12.42 3.50
N GLY A 74 -9.49 -11.76 4.58
CA GLY A 74 -8.09 -11.43 4.86
C GLY A 74 -7.69 -10.00 4.57
N TYR A 75 -8.65 -9.12 4.27
CA TYR A 75 -8.35 -7.70 4.02
C TYR A 75 -8.44 -6.83 5.25
N ASP A 76 -9.26 -7.22 6.23
CA ASP A 76 -9.49 -6.41 7.42
C ASP A 76 -9.18 -7.18 8.70
N LEU A 77 -8.63 -6.48 9.67
CA LEU A 77 -8.44 -6.94 11.04
C LEU A 77 -9.47 -6.24 11.91
N PHE A 78 -10.29 -7.01 12.61
CA PHE A 78 -11.29 -6.48 13.52
C PHE A 78 -10.84 -6.62 14.96
N PHE A 79 -10.89 -5.51 15.68
CA PHE A 79 -10.59 -5.39 17.09
C PHE A 79 -11.88 -5.18 17.87
N ALA A 80 -12.50 -6.28 18.33
CA ALA A 80 -13.84 -6.27 18.89
C ALA A 80 -14.01 -5.35 20.10
N ARG A 81 -12.98 -5.18 20.94
CA ARG A 81 -13.05 -4.30 22.13
C ARG A 81 -12.98 -2.82 21.80
N LEU A 82 -12.43 -2.49 20.64
CA LEU A 82 -12.32 -1.12 20.14
C LEU A 82 -13.39 -0.78 19.12
N ASP A 83 -14.17 -1.78 18.70
CA ASP A 83 -15.10 -1.68 17.57
C ASP A 83 -14.45 -1.04 16.34
N THR A 84 -13.23 -1.46 16.04
CA THR A 84 -12.38 -0.83 15.03
C THR A 84 -11.87 -1.84 14.04
N PHE A 85 -11.88 -1.46 12.77
CA PHE A 85 -11.28 -2.21 11.68
C PHE A 85 -9.96 -1.55 11.26
N VAL A 86 -8.97 -2.39 10.98
CA VAL A 86 -7.68 -1.97 10.41
C VAL A 86 -7.49 -2.73 9.11
N ASN A 87 -7.34 -2.00 8.01
CA ASN A 87 -7.12 -2.63 6.71
C ASN A 87 -5.69 -3.15 6.59
N GLY A 88 -5.54 -4.47 6.41
CA GLY A 88 -4.24 -5.13 6.35
C GLY A 88 -3.28 -4.56 5.30
N PRO A 89 -3.68 -4.43 4.03
CA PRO A 89 -2.86 -3.78 2.99
C PRO A 89 -2.54 -2.31 3.29
N ALA A 90 -3.44 -1.56 3.92
CA ALA A 90 -3.20 -0.16 4.28
C ALA A 90 -2.14 0.01 5.37
N LEU A 91 -1.90 -1.01 6.20
CA LEU A 91 -0.82 -1.02 7.19
C LEU A 91 0.56 -0.78 6.59
N LEU A 92 0.80 -1.16 5.34
CA LEU A 92 2.04 -0.84 4.64
C LEU A 92 2.25 0.67 4.54
N ARG A 93 1.20 1.44 4.27
CA ARG A 93 1.29 2.91 4.21
C ARG A 93 1.56 3.51 5.57
N SER A 94 0.87 3.04 6.60
CA SER A 94 1.10 3.47 7.98
C SER A 94 2.52 3.13 8.45
N ALA A 95 3.01 1.93 8.15
CA ALA A 95 4.36 1.50 8.52
C ALA A 95 5.45 2.30 7.82
N LEU A 96 5.24 2.66 6.56
CA LEU A 96 6.21 3.42 5.76
C LEU A 96 6.14 4.93 5.99
N GLY A 97 5.08 5.44 6.56
CA GLY A 97 4.75 6.77 7.13
C GLY A 97 5.48 8.02 6.61
N SER A 98 6.70 7.95 6.14
CA SER A 98 7.45 9.11 5.66
C SER A 98 7.48 9.18 4.13
N GLN A 99 7.46 10.41 3.60
CA GLN A 99 7.60 10.63 2.16
C GLN A 99 8.91 10.05 1.60
N ALA A 100 9.97 9.96 2.40
CA ALA A 100 11.25 9.40 1.98
C ALA A 100 11.12 7.90 1.64
N TRP A 101 10.50 7.12 2.51
CA TRP A 101 10.22 5.70 2.27
C TRP A 101 9.31 5.48 1.08
N MET A 102 8.25 6.29 0.95
CA MET A 102 7.34 6.21 -0.19
C MET A 102 8.03 6.55 -1.52
N ARG A 103 8.95 7.52 -1.53
CA ARG A 103 9.76 7.85 -2.71
C ARG A 103 10.70 6.70 -3.10
N GLU A 104 11.33 6.06 -2.12
CA GLU A 104 12.22 4.93 -2.38
C GLU A 104 11.46 3.74 -2.95
N LEU A 105 10.29 3.43 -2.40
CA LEU A 105 9.40 2.40 -2.93
C LEU A 105 8.98 2.70 -4.38
N ALA A 106 8.58 3.95 -4.64
CA ALA A 106 8.19 4.41 -5.98
C ALA A 106 9.36 4.34 -6.97
N ARG A 107 10.59 4.63 -6.52
CA ARG A 107 11.80 4.47 -7.33
C ARG A 107 12.00 3.01 -7.75
N GLY A 108 11.92 2.07 -6.80
CA GLY A 108 12.01 0.64 -7.08
C GLY A 108 10.96 0.16 -8.08
N MET A 109 9.71 0.59 -7.89
CA MET A 109 8.62 0.30 -8.82
C MET A 109 8.85 0.95 -10.21
N GLY A 110 9.45 2.15 -10.24
CA GLY A 110 9.82 2.84 -11.48
C GLY A 110 10.88 2.11 -12.30
N MET A 111 11.79 1.40 -11.65
CA MET A 111 12.86 0.63 -12.29
C MET A 111 12.38 -0.68 -12.91
N ALA A 112 11.19 -1.16 -12.56
CA ALA A 112 10.63 -2.37 -13.13
C ALA A 112 10.43 -2.20 -14.66
N LYS A 113 11.10 -3.04 -15.44
CA LYS A 113 10.96 -3.09 -16.89
C LYS A 113 9.75 -3.96 -17.24
N SER A 114 8.82 -3.43 -18.03
CA SER A 114 7.72 -4.21 -18.59
C SER A 114 7.52 -3.88 -20.06
N PRO A 115 7.01 -4.83 -20.88
CA PRO A 115 6.69 -4.56 -22.29
C PRO A 115 5.72 -3.37 -22.45
N ALA A 116 4.73 -3.26 -21.57
CA ALA A 116 3.77 -2.16 -21.58
C ALA A 116 4.44 -0.80 -21.31
N LYS A 117 5.37 -0.71 -20.35
CA LYS A 117 6.17 0.50 -20.09
C LYS A 117 7.03 0.89 -21.28
N ALA A 118 7.68 -0.09 -21.92
CA ALA A 118 8.50 0.14 -23.10
C ALA A 118 7.66 0.66 -24.28
N ALA A 119 6.48 0.11 -24.50
CA ALA A 119 5.54 0.57 -25.52
C ALA A 119 5.03 1.99 -25.25
N ALA A 120 4.65 2.29 -24.02
CA ALA A 120 4.21 3.63 -23.61
C ALA A 120 5.33 4.67 -23.77
N ALA A 121 6.56 4.33 -23.40
CA ALA A 121 7.72 5.21 -23.57
C ALA A 121 7.99 5.53 -25.05
N ARG A 122 7.90 4.53 -25.93
CA ARG A 122 8.03 4.72 -27.38
C ARG A 122 6.93 5.62 -27.93
N ALA A 123 5.67 5.36 -27.55
CA ALA A 123 4.53 6.17 -28.00
C ALA A 123 4.66 7.63 -27.54
N ASN A 124 5.11 7.88 -26.32
CA ASN A 124 5.36 9.23 -25.81
C ASN A 124 6.55 9.91 -26.49
N GLY A 125 7.59 9.15 -26.83
CA GLY A 125 8.73 9.65 -27.59
C GLY A 125 8.34 10.16 -28.99
N LEU A 126 7.42 9.47 -29.65
CA LEU A 126 6.88 9.88 -30.97
C LEU A 126 6.05 11.18 -30.91
N LYS A 127 5.45 11.49 -29.76
CA LYS A 127 4.66 12.74 -29.58
C LYS A 127 5.54 13.99 -29.40
N GLY A 128 6.84 13.86 -29.39
CA GLY A 128 7.80 14.94 -29.18
C GLY A 128 8.07 15.21 -27.70
N GLY A 129 9.34 15.48 -27.40
CA GLY A 129 9.78 15.91 -26.09
C GLY A 129 9.40 17.36 -25.78
N ARG A 130 9.72 17.80 -24.57
CA ARG A 130 9.54 19.21 -24.13
C ARG A 130 10.15 20.17 -25.16
N PRO A 131 9.40 21.19 -25.62
CA PRO A 131 9.94 22.19 -26.54
C PRO A 131 11.25 22.78 -26.00
N ARG A 132 12.29 22.83 -26.83
CA ARG A 132 13.53 23.51 -26.45
C ARG A 132 13.19 25.01 -26.23
N LYS A 133 13.53 25.54 -25.07
CA LYS A 133 13.51 26.99 -24.87
C LYS A 133 14.47 27.61 -25.88
N HIS A 134 13.96 28.35 -26.85
CA HIS A 134 14.80 29.19 -27.69
C HIS A 134 15.51 30.18 -26.78
N SER A 135 16.84 30.07 -26.69
CA SER A 135 17.65 31.16 -26.16
C SER A 135 17.45 32.32 -27.11
N ALA A 136 16.79 33.39 -26.68
CA ALA A 136 16.76 34.62 -27.39
C ALA A 136 18.23 35.10 -27.51
N LEU A 137 18.80 35.02 -28.69
CA LEU A 137 20.05 35.69 -29.03
C LEU A 137 19.75 37.17 -28.95
N THR A 138 20.21 37.80 -27.87
CA THR A 138 20.25 39.26 -27.77
C THR A 138 21.29 39.75 -28.76
N THR A 139 20.84 40.15 -29.93
CA THR A 139 21.68 40.89 -30.88
C THR A 139 21.89 42.29 -30.27
N LYS A 140 23.06 42.49 -29.67
CA LYS A 140 23.52 43.81 -29.26
C LYS A 140 23.95 44.52 -30.54
N ALA A 141 23.07 45.39 -31.04
CA ALA A 141 23.44 46.35 -32.09
C ALA A 141 24.42 47.35 -31.50
N ALA A 142 25.50 47.49 -32.21
CA ALA A 142 26.51 48.54 -31.97
C ALA A 142 26.01 49.94 -32.30
#